data_30bafbea2fa079d9b3ae598921723b0b
#
_entry.id   30bafbea2fa079d9b3ae598921723b0b
#
_cell.length_a   1.000
_cell.length_b   1.000
_cell.length_c   1.000
_cell.angle_alpha   90.00
_cell.angle_beta   90.00
_cell.angle_gamma   90.00
#
_symmetry.space_group_name_H-M   'P 1'
#
loop_
_entity.id
_entity.type
_entity.pdbx_description
1 polymer ?
#
loop_
_entity_poly.entity_id
_entity_poly.type
_entity_poly.pdbx_seq_one_letter_code
_entity_poly.pdbx_strand_id
1 'polypeptide(L)'
;VPDRVSSTDPVSLAQEAQQVGEQDPFLVFWSEYRLCTLASPRPDGSIHQVPVGVTYDPERHLARVITFASSYKATNLAARPGTRVSVCQVEGGRWSTLEGEATVSREEGAVAEAVRRYAERYRQPRPNPDRVVIEIAVKRVMGNVRPERAGIVP
;
A
#
# COMPACT_ATOMS: atom_id res chain seq x y z
N VAL A 1 -48.24 -25.63 -10.28
CA VAL A 1 -47.33 -24.45 -10.35
C VAL A 1 -46.12 -24.77 -9.51
N PRO A 2 -44.92 -24.92 -10.01
CA PRO A 2 -43.75 -25.10 -9.16
C PRO A 2 -43.27 -23.73 -8.65
N ASP A 3 -43.22 -23.61 -7.32
CA ASP A 3 -42.60 -22.51 -6.61
C ASP A 3 -41.15 -22.35 -7.03
N ARG A 4 -40.82 -21.22 -7.63
CA ARG A 4 -39.46 -20.80 -7.80
C ARG A 4 -38.95 -20.35 -6.41
N VAL A 5 -38.26 -21.22 -5.72
CA VAL A 5 -37.42 -20.87 -4.59
C VAL A 5 -36.26 -20.08 -5.16
N SER A 6 -36.27 -18.78 -4.98
CA SER A 6 -35.10 -17.92 -5.23
C SER A 6 -34.05 -18.28 -4.18
N SER A 7 -33.12 -19.16 -4.51
CA SER A 7 -31.97 -19.40 -3.66
C SER A 7 -30.98 -18.27 -3.86
N THR A 8 -30.99 -17.33 -2.94
CA THR A 8 -29.94 -16.33 -2.83
C THR A 8 -28.74 -17.03 -2.20
N ASP A 9 -27.84 -17.52 -3.06
CA ASP A 9 -26.68 -18.26 -2.62
C ASP A 9 -25.70 -17.30 -1.91
N PRO A 10 -25.28 -17.57 -0.66
CA PRO A 10 -24.35 -16.71 0.08
C PRO A 10 -23.02 -16.47 -0.65
N VAL A 11 -22.63 -17.42 -1.50
CA VAL A 11 -21.42 -17.31 -2.34
C VAL A 11 -21.59 -16.24 -3.42
N SER A 12 -22.79 -16.06 -3.94
CA SER A 12 -23.07 -15.04 -4.97
C SER A 12 -22.98 -13.62 -4.39
N LEU A 13 -23.49 -13.41 -3.17
CA LEU A 13 -23.44 -12.10 -2.51
C LEU A 13 -22.01 -11.72 -2.11
N ALA A 14 -21.19 -12.69 -1.70
CA ALA A 14 -19.79 -12.47 -1.40
C ALA A 14 -18.98 -12.13 -2.65
N GLN A 15 -19.28 -12.77 -3.77
CA GLN A 15 -18.65 -12.48 -5.07
C GLN A 15 -19.07 -11.11 -5.61
N GLU A 16 -20.32 -10.73 -5.47
CA GLU A 16 -20.81 -9.41 -5.86
C GLU A 16 -20.20 -8.29 -5.01
N ALA A 17 -20.06 -8.51 -3.70
CA ALA A 17 -19.40 -7.57 -2.80
C ALA A 17 -17.90 -7.42 -3.11
N GLN A 18 -17.21 -8.51 -3.46
CA GLN A 18 -15.82 -8.46 -3.92
C GLN A 18 -15.70 -7.73 -5.26
N GLN A 19 -16.59 -7.96 -6.20
CA GLN A 19 -16.60 -7.27 -7.50
C GLN A 19 -16.83 -5.76 -7.36
N VAL A 20 -17.66 -5.31 -6.42
CA VAL A 20 -17.87 -3.88 -6.16
C VAL A 20 -16.62 -3.23 -5.56
N GLY A 21 -15.90 -3.92 -4.66
CA GLY A 21 -14.63 -3.45 -4.10
C GLY A 21 -13.48 -3.46 -5.13
N GLU A 22 -13.47 -4.43 -6.04
CA GLU A 22 -12.48 -4.57 -7.12
C GLU A 22 -12.68 -3.56 -8.25
N GLN A 23 -13.83 -2.87 -8.33
CA GLN A 23 -14.16 -1.91 -9.38
C GLN A 23 -13.67 -0.49 -9.10
N ASP A 24 -13.17 -0.16 -7.90
CA ASP A 24 -12.56 1.14 -7.67
C ASP A 24 -11.24 1.24 -8.45
N PRO A 25 -11.16 2.08 -9.50
CA PRO A 25 -9.96 2.17 -10.32
C PRO A 25 -8.69 2.53 -9.54
N PHE A 26 -8.83 3.28 -8.45
CA PHE A 26 -7.71 3.62 -7.58
C PHE A 26 -7.16 2.38 -6.87
N LEU A 27 -8.03 1.56 -6.28
CA LEU A 27 -7.62 0.34 -5.58
C LEU A 27 -7.07 -0.70 -6.57
N VAL A 28 -7.66 -0.82 -7.76
CA VAL A 28 -7.16 -1.68 -8.83
C VAL A 28 -5.74 -1.25 -9.23
N PHE A 29 -5.52 0.05 -9.43
CA PHE A 29 -4.21 0.60 -9.80
C PHE A 29 -3.13 0.25 -8.77
N TRP A 30 -3.44 0.35 -7.47
CA TRP A 30 -2.52 0.02 -6.39
C TRP A 30 -2.44 -1.48 -6.08
N SER A 31 -3.17 -2.33 -6.79
CA SER A 31 -3.11 -3.79 -6.69
C SER A 31 -2.39 -4.47 -7.87
N GLU A 32 -2.19 -3.78 -8.99
CA GLU A 32 -1.51 -4.31 -10.16
C GLU A 32 -0.01 -4.51 -9.88
N TYR A 33 0.59 -5.56 -10.45
CA TYR A 33 2.01 -5.86 -10.28
C TYR A 33 2.87 -4.77 -10.94
N ARG A 34 3.36 -3.81 -10.17
CA ARG A 34 4.23 -2.71 -10.62
C ARG A 34 5.19 -2.29 -9.54
N LEU A 35 6.40 -1.90 -9.94
CA LEU A 35 7.29 -1.19 -9.05
C LEU A 35 6.81 0.25 -8.86
N CYS A 36 7.00 0.74 -7.65
CA CYS A 36 6.77 2.12 -7.26
C CYS A 36 8.11 2.77 -6.92
N THR A 37 8.11 4.06 -6.65
CA THR A 37 9.27 4.76 -6.10
C THR A 37 8.93 5.33 -4.73
N LEU A 38 9.90 5.27 -3.82
CA LEU A 38 9.81 5.91 -2.50
C LEU A 38 10.79 7.07 -2.46
N ALA A 39 10.27 8.27 -2.24
CA ALA A 39 11.06 9.48 -2.01
C ALA A 39 11.03 9.83 -0.52
N SER A 40 12.21 9.99 0.08
CA SER A 40 12.36 10.36 1.47
C SER A 40 13.50 11.37 1.65
N PRO A 41 13.38 12.34 2.58
CA PRO A 41 14.42 13.32 2.81
C PRO A 41 15.57 12.71 3.61
N ARG A 42 16.80 13.02 3.22
CA ARG A 42 17.99 12.77 4.04
C ARG A 42 18.10 13.85 5.11
N PRO A 43 18.91 13.64 6.17
CA PRO A 43 19.12 14.65 7.20
C PRO A 43 19.62 16.00 6.69
N ASP A 44 20.34 16.03 5.57
CA ASP A 44 20.84 17.26 4.94
C ASP A 44 19.81 17.95 4.02
N GLY A 45 18.59 17.42 3.92
CA GLY A 45 17.54 17.94 3.07
C GLY A 45 17.56 17.45 1.63
N SER A 46 18.57 16.70 1.22
CA SER A 46 18.57 16.05 -0.10
C SER A 46 17.56 14.92 -0.16
N ILE A 47 17.17 14.51 -1.36
CA ILE A 47 16.15 13.49 -1.56
C ILE A 47 16.78 12.15 -1.90
N HIS A 48 16.39 11.13 -1.14
CA HIS A 48 16.65 9.72 -1.45
C HIS A 48 15.44 9.15 -2.17
N GLN A 49 15.64 8.63 -3.38
CA GLN A 49 14.56 8.04 -4.16
C GLN A 49 14.99 6.71 -4.73
N VAL A 50 14.23 5.65 -4.43
CA VAL A 50 14.54 4.28 -4.82
C VAL A 50 13.27 3.53 -5.23
N PRO A 51 13.40 2.51 -6.12
CA PRO A 51 12.29 1.64 -6.43
C PRO A 51 11.94 0.74 -5.24
N VAL A 52 10.66 0.57 -5.01
CA VAL A 52 10.09 -0.25 -3.92
C VAL A 52 8.81 -0.95 -4.38
N GLY A 53 8.47 -2.04 -3.70
CA GLY A 53 7.12 -2.59 -3.74
C GLY A 53 6.26 -1.94 -2.66
N VAL A 54 5.06 -1.52 -3.01
CA VAL A 54 4.13 -0.85 -2.09
C VAL A 54 2.81 -1.61 -2.06
N THR A 55 2.24 -1.76 -0.89
CA THR A 55 0.84 -2.19 -0.73
C THR A 55 0.05 -1.08 -0.06
N TYR A 56 -1.22 -0.95 -0.44
CA TYR A 56 -2.11 0.06 0.12
C TYR A 56 -3.30 -0.60 0.81
N ASP A 57 -3.53 -0.19 2.05
CA ASP A 57 -4.63 -0.64 2.89
C ASP A 57 -5.66 0.49 2.99
N PRO A 58 -6.80 0.39 2.27
CA PRO A 58 -7.78 1.46 2.24
C PRO A 58 -8.54 1.64 3.56
N GLU A 59 -8.65 0.60 4.36
CA GLU A 59 -9.36 0.67 5.64
C GLU A 59 -8.59 1.50 6.67
N ARG A 60 -7.25 1.39 6.64
CA ARG A 60 -6.37 2.09 7.57
C ARG A 60 -5.69 3.32 6.97
N HIS A 61 -5.91 3.63 5.69
CA HIS A 61 -5.17 4.64 4.92
C HIS A 61 -3.67 4.49 5.09
N LEU A 62 -3.19 3.26 4.95
CA LEU A 62 -1.83 2.88 5.27
C LEU A 62 -1.15 2.26 4.06
N ALA A 63 -0.04 2.86 3.62
CA ALA A 63 0.86 2.23 2.65
C ALA A 63 1.99 1.52 3.40
N ARG A 64 2.39 0.35 2.90
CA ARG A 64 3.43 -0.47 3.52
C ARG A 64 4.51 -0.79 2.50
N VAL A 65 5.76 -0.69 2.94
CA VAL A 65 6.95 -1.09 2.20
C VAL A 65 7.74 -2.05 3.09
N ILE A 66 8.01 -3.27 2.60
CA ILE A 66 8.89 -4.19 3.32
C ILE A 66 10.33 -3.97 2.87
N THR A 67 11.24 -4.05 3.83
CA THR A 67 12.67 -3.95 3.59
C THR A 67 13.41 -4.68 4.72
N PHE A 68 14.71 -4.54 4.81
CA PHE A 68 15.51 -5.08 5.90
C PHE A 68 16.06 -3.93 6.76
N ALA A 69 16.32 -4.23 8.03
CA ALA A 69 16.63 -3.22 9.04
C ALA A 69 17.85 -2.35 8.72
N SER A 70 18.85 -2.92 8.03
CA SER A 70 20.09 -2.21 7.68
C SER A 70 20.02 -1.47 6.34
N SER A 71 18.87 -1.49 5.63
CA SER A 71 18.72 -0.67 4.43
C SER A 71 18.77 0.82 4.80
N TYR A 72 19.29 1.65 3.88
CA TYR A 72 19.38 3.09 4.13
C TYR A 72 18.01 3.71 4.43
N LYS A 73 16.99 3.36 3.64
CA LYS A 73 15.63 3.87 3.87
C LYS A 73 15.07 3.49 5.25
N ALA A 74 15.33 2.27 5.71
CA ALA A 74 14.88 1.83 7.04
C ALA A 74 15.62 2.57 8.15
N THR A 75 16.95 2.66 8.10
CA THR A 75 17.74 3.34 9.12
C THR A 75 17.45 4.83 9.17
N ASN A 76 17.32 5.48 8.02
CA ASN A 76 17.01 6.91 7.94
C ASN A 76 15.62 7.22 8.53
N LEU A 77 14.61 6.44 8.19
CA LEU A 77 13.24 6.67 8.65
C LEU A 77 13.02 6.22 10.10
N ALA A 78 13.70 5.16 10.54
CA ALA A 78 13.66 4.72 11.94
C ALA A 78 14.21 5.78 12.90
N ALA A 79 15.23 6.54 12.46
CA ALA A 79 15.84 7.59 13.27
C ALA A 79 14.93 8.83 13.45
N ARG A 80 13.96 9.02 12.58
CA ARG A 80 13.08 10.20 12.57
C ARG A 80 11.63 9.80 12.32
N PRO A 81 10.95 9.17 13.29
CA PRO A 81 9.55 8.77 13.14
C PRO A 81 8.65 9.96 12.78
N GLY A 82 7.71 9.72 11.86
CA GLY A 82 6.80 10.77 11.37
C GLY A 82 7.35 11.59 10.20
N THR A 83 8.52 11.24 9.67
CA THR A 83 9.08 11.92 8.49
C THR A 83 8.12 11.83 7.30
N ARG A 84 7.93 12.97 6.62
CA ARG A 84 7.14 13.02 5.40
C ARG A 84 7.86 12.33 4.25
N VAL A 85 7.15 11.41 3.62
CA VAL A 85 7.62 10.64 2.46
C VAL A 85 6.53 10.58 1.40
N SER A 86 6.89 10.14 0.20
CA SER A 86 5.92 9.86 -0.84
C SER A 86 6.26 8.58 -1.59
N VAL A 87 5.24 7.86 -2.01
CA VAL A 87 5.37 6.74 -2.93
C VAL A 87 4.58 7.05 -4.19
N CYS A 88 5.17 6.77 -5.34
CA CYS A 88 4.59 7.09 -6.64
C CYS A 88 4.60 5.87 -7.55
N GLN A 89 3.51 5.69 -8.27
CA GLN A 89 3.36 4.67 -9.30
C GLN A 89 2.94 5.33 -10.60
N VAL A 90 3.59 4.94 -11.70
CA VAL A 90 3.33 5.46 -13.04
C VAL A 90 3.15 4.30 -14.00
N GLU A 91 2.14 4.38 -14.84
CA GLU A 91 1.94 3.48 -15.97
C GLU A 91 1.41 4.27 -17.17
N GLY A 92 2.26 4.48 -18.18
CA GLY A 92 1.89 5.33 -19.30
C GLY A 92 1.49 6.72 -18.81
N GLY A 93 0.29 7.16 -19.18
CA GLY A 93 -0.26 8.43 -18.71
C GLY A 93 -0.98 8.37 -17.37
N ARG A 94 -1.11 7.20 -16.75
CA ARG A 94 -1.76 7.03 -15.44
C ARG A 94 -0.72 7.14 -14.33
N TRP A 95 -1.02 7.89 -13.30
CA TRP A 95 -0.15 7.97 -12.15
C TRP A 95 -0.90 8.30 -10.86
N SER A 96 -0.32 7.89 -9.74
CA SER A 96 -0.82 8.16 -8.41
C SER A 96 0.34 8.28 -7.43
N THR A 97 0.27 9.26 -6.55
CA THR A 97 1.24 9.47 -5.48
C THR A 97 0.52 9.49 -4.14
N LEU A 98 1.02 8.69 -3.20
CA LEU A 98 0.58 8.70 -1.81
C LEU A 98 1.62 9.41 -0.98
N GLU A 99 1.24 10.50 -0.32
CA GLU A 99 2.11 11.24 0.61
C GLU A 99 1.66 10.98 2.04
N GLY A 100 2.60 10.83 2.93
CA GLY A 100 2.27 10.61 4.32
C GLY A 100 3.45 10.61 5.28
N GLU A 101 3.18 10.18 6.48
CA GLU A 101 4.15 10.13 7.57
C GLU A 101 4.61 8.69 7.77
N ALA A 102 5.93 8.50 7.74
CA ALA A 102 6.55 7.19 7.80
C ALA A 102 7.04 6.84 9.21
N THR A 103 6.80 5.60 9.60
CA THR A 103 7.40 4.96 10.76
C THR A 103 7.93 3.59 10.39
N VAL A 104 8.93 3.09 11.09
CA VAL A 104 9.50 1.76 10.86
C VAL A 104 9.11 0.87 12.02
N SER A 105 8.54 -0.30 11.72
CA SER A 105 8.16 -1.30 12.72
C SER A 105 8.93 -2.59 12.53
N ARG A 106 9.37 -3.16 13.64
CA ARG A 106 9.95 -4.50 13.75
C ARG A 106 9.00 -5.48 14.43
N GLU A 107 7.83 -5.00 14.82
CA GLU A 107 6.84 -5.82 15.52
C GLU A 107 6.39 -6.97 14.63
N GLU A 108 6.40 -8.19 15.19
CA GLU A 108 6.21 -9.43 14.43
C GLU A 108 4.87 -9.46 13.68
N GLY A 109 3.79 -9.03 14.31
CA GLY A 109 2.47 -8.98 13.69
C GLY A 109 2.38 -7.97 12.55
N ALA A 110 3.00 -6.79 12.72
CA ALA A 110 3.04 -5.76 11.70
C ALA A 110 3.86 -6.21 10.47
N VAL A 111 4.99 -6.84 10.69
CA VAL A 111 5.84 -7.39 9.62
C VAL A 111 5.12 -8.53 8.90
N ALA A 112 4.47 -9.44 9.63
CA ALA A 112 3.73 -10.56 9.05
C ALA A 112 2.58 -10.07 8.15
N GLU A 113 1.81 -9.07 8.59
CA GLU A 113 0.74 -8.46 7.78
C GLU A 113 1.28 -7.80 6.53
N ALA A 114 2.40 -7.07 6.64
CA ALA A 114 3.06 -6.44 5.51
C ALA A 114 3.55 -7.46 4.47
N VAL A 115 4.11 -8.57 4.93
CA VAL A 115 4.56 -9.69 4.07
C VAL A 115 3.37 -10.34 3.36
N ARG A 116 2.28 -10.58 4.08
CA ARG A 116 1.06 -11.15 3.50
C ARG A 116 0.52 -10.28 2.35
N ARG A 117 0.41 -8.99 2.57
CA ARG A 117 -0.07 -8.04 1.54
C ARG A 117 0.90 -7.93 0.37
N TYR A 118 2.20 -7.91 0.64
CA TYR A 118 3.22 -7.91 -0.40
C TYR A 118 3.12 -9.16 -1.29
N ALA A 119 2.92 -10.33 -0.68
CA ALA A 119 2.78 -11.59 -1.42
C ALA A 119 1.55 -11.59 -2.34
N GLU A 120 0.45 -10.98 -1.91
CA GLU A 120 -0.76 -10.84 -2.74
C GLU A 120 -0.54 -9.97 -3.97
N ARG A 121 0.19 -8.87 -3.84
CA ARG A 121 0.43 -7.94 -4.95
C ARG A 121 1.57 -8.38 -5.86
N TYR A 122 2.65 -8.88 -5.28
CA TYR A 122 3.90 -9.18 -5.98
C TYR A 122 4.20 -10.68 -6.01
N ARG A 123 4.83 -11.17 -4.98
CA ARG A 123 5.19 -12.58 -4.80
C ARG A 123 5.57 -12.83 -3.35
N GLN A 124 5.59 -14.09 -2.95
CA GLN A 124 6.10 -14.46 -1.63
C GLN A 124 7.59 -14.08 -1.52
N PRO A 125 7.96 -13.18 -0.59
CA PRO A 125 9.36 -12.83 -0.41
C PRO A 125 10.13 -13.96 0.26
N ARG A 126 11.45 -14.02 0.05
CA ARG A 126 12.30 -14.98 0.76
C ARG A 126 12.28 -14.67 2.26
N PRO A 127 12.33 -15.69 3.15
CA PRO A 127 12.45 -15.46 4.58
C PRO A 127 13.65 -14.56 4.90
N ASN A 128 13.44 -13.56 5.75
CA ASN A 128 14.49 -12.66 6.22
C ASN A 128 14.20 -12.26 7.66
N PRO A 129 15.02 -12.72 8.65
CA PRO A 129 14.79 -12.40 10.06
C PRO A 129 14.99 -10.92 10.39
N ASP A 130 15.71 -10.17 9.54
CA ASP A 130 15.95 -8.74 9.69
C ASP A 130 14.90 -7.89 8.96
N ARG A 131 13.82 -8.48 8.49
CA ARG A 131 12.77 -7.75 7.79
C ARG A 131 12.05 -6.79 8.72
N VAL A 132 11.84 -5.59 8.20
CA VAL A 132 11.04 -4.54 8.83
C VAL A 132 10.00 -4.05 7.85
N VAL A 133 8.99 -3.35 8.36
CA VAL A 133 8.00 -2.66 7.54
C VAL A 133 8.12 -1.15 7.75
N ILE A 134 8.15 -0.40 6.65
CA ILE A 134 7.92 1.04 6.66
C ILE A 134 6.42 1.23 6.49
N GLU A 135 5.79 1.77 7.52
CA GLU A 135 4.37 2.11 7.52
C GLU A 135 4.20 3.59 7.23
N ILE A 136 3.41 3.91 6.21
CA ILE A 136 3.17 5.29 5.77
C ILE A 136 1.70 5.60 6.02
N ALA A 137 1.43 6.45 7.02
CA ALA A 137 0.08 6.97 7.26
C ALA A 137 -0.21 8.01 6.17
N VAL A 138 -1.04 7.63 5.19
CA VAL A 138 -1.32 8.43 4.01
C VAL A 138 -2.18 9.63 4.38
N LYS A 139 -1.69 10.83 4.04
CA LYS A 139 -2.35 12.11 4.32
C LYS A 139 -2.86 12.81 3.07
N ARG A 140 -2.29 12.51 1.91
CA ARG A 140 -2.67 13.11 0.63
C ARG A 140 -2.50 12.12 -0.49
N VAL A 141 -3.44 12.14 -1.42
CA VAL A 141 -3.35 11.40 -2.68
C VAL A 141 -3.33 12.40 -3.83
N MET A 142 -2.38 12.23 -4.74
CA MET A 142 -2.20 13.07 -5.93
C MET A 142 -2.22 12.21 -7.19
N GLY A 143 -2.44 12.86 -8.33
CA GLY A 143 -2.38 12.22 -9.63
C GLY A 143 -3.72 12.17 -10.34
N ASN A 144 -3.71 11.58 -11.53
CA ASN A 144 -4.95 11.37 -12.28
C ASN A 144 -5.67 10.06 -11.89
N VAL A 145 -5.03 9.20 -11.10
CA VAL A 145 -5.67 8.04 -10.47
C VAL A 145 -5.80 8.34 -8.98
N ARG A 146 -7.01 8.64 -8.55
CA ARG A 146 -7.36 9.04 -7.18
C ARG A 146 -8.61 8.31 -6.73
N PRO A 147 -8.87 8.22 -5.41
CA PRO A 147 -10.13 7.68 -4.91
C PRO A 147 -11.33 8.45 -5.47
N GLU A 148 -12.42 7.73 -5.78
CA GLU A 148 -13.64 8.33 -6.35
C GLU A 148 -14.29 9.37 -5.43
N ARG A 149 -14.12 9.22 -4.11
CA ARG A 149 -14.60 10.19 -3.12
C ARG A 149 -13.48 11.15 -2.77
N ALA A 150 -13.49 12.32 -3.41
CA ALA A 150 -12.62 13.42 -3.06
C ALA A 150 -12.83 13.81 -1.58
N GLY A 151 -11.75 13.88 -0.81
CA GLY A 151 -11.76 14.41 0.55
C GLY A 151 -11.71 13.39 1.67
N ILE A 152 -11.40 12.14 1.40
CA ILE A 152 -11.25 11.11 2.44
C ILE A 152 -9.78 10.70 2.61
N VAL A 153 -8.94 11.67 2.70
CA VAL A 153 -7.70 11.51 3.45
C VAL A 153 -7.79 12.53 4.56
N PRO A 154 -7.92 12.10 5.82
CA PRO A 154 -8.06 13.02 6.93
C PRO A 154 -6.84 13.91 7.11
#